data_1fe25838753b3f08d8f4ce898a093f5c
#
_entry.id   1fe25838753b3f08d8f4ce898a093f5c
#
_cell.length_a   1.000
_cell.length_b   1.000
_cell.length_c   1.000
_cell.angle_alpha   90.00
_cell.angle_beta   90.00
_cell.angle_gamma   90.00
#
_symmetry.space_group_name_H-M   'P 1'
#
loop_
_entity.id
_entity.type
_entity.pdbx_description
1 polymer ?
#
loop_
_entity_poly.entity_id
_entity_poly.type
_entity_poly.pdbx_seq_one_letter_code
_entity_poly.pdbx_strand_id
1 'polypeptide(L)'
;MGNESGCGPAFAAVSAWTKDADPTRFIHYEGAQGVPEHPLYRPISRSQAAVATSEVVAAGETAARFAEMANPDDPAYVDILSRMYPTLEELEFLAEWPHVSRPVLLCEYAHSMGNSTGGLNDYWTLIRRHKRLLGGHIWDWIDQGIERRDASGRICWAYGGDFEPAGEVHDGNFCINGLLAPDRTVKPAMYECKYVFQPIAFEPVDPAQGRIRVVNRNFFSSTDVYDYKWELRDENHVLQSGTLAVPPTAPGESVEISVPYKPFRQIPGAEYWLRLSAYEAQERPYAEAGWKVAAEQLKISALSALRRDLPQGRVVVREYADSLLFTSGSAKIVISRSSGYLTSCSLDGCPAICGPLKPDFWRAATDNDRRGWKTDVLLDFWK
;
A
#
# COMPACT_ATOMS: atom_id res chain seq x y z
N MET A 1 -15.06 21.71 -5.66
CA MET A 1 -15.18 23.19 -5.77
C MET A 1 -13.83 23.91 -5.82
N GLY A 2 -12.78 23.26 -6.08
CA GLY A 2 -11.39 23.75 -6.08
C GLY A 2 -10.49 22.82 -5.30
N ASN A 3 -9.19 23.09 -5.34
CA ASN A 3 -8.17 22.37 -4.56
C ASN A 3 -7.31 23.40 -3.82
N GLU A 4 -7.14 23.22 -2.52
CA GLU A 4 -6.30 24.06 -1.65
C GLU A 4 -6.60 25.57 -1.77
N SER A 5 -7.84 25.94 -2.06
CA SER A 5 -8.24 27.32 -2.38
C SER A 5 -8.74 28.11 -1.16
N GLY A 6 -8.53 27.60 0.04
CA GLY A 6 -9.00 28.21 1.28
C GLY A 6 -10.51 28.06 1.47
N CYS A 7 -11.08 28.82 2.40
CA CYS A 7 -12.50 28.81 2.73
C CYS A 7 -13.06 30.25 2.73
N GLY A 8 -14.31 30.37 2.30
CA GLY A 8 -14.97 31.67 2.27
C GLY A 8 -16.41 31.62 1.75
N PRO A 9 -17.16 32.70 1.80
CA PRO A 9 -18.58 32.72 1.44
C PRO A 9 -18.86 32.35 -0.01
N ALA A 10 -17.90 32.51 -0.92
CA ALA A 10 -18.03 32.08 -2.32
C ALA A 10 -18.26 30.58 -2.45
N PHE A 11 -17.64 29.75 -1.60
CA PHE A 11 -17.83 28.30 -1.63
C PHE A 11 -19.23 27.90 -1.18
N ALA A 12 -19.81 28.59 -0.19
CA ALA A 12 -21.21 28.38 0.20
C ALA A 12 -22.17 28.75 -0.94
N ALA A 13 -21.92 29.85 -1.65
CA ALA A 13 -22.71 30.23 -2.82
C ALA A 13 -22.60 29.22 -3.97
N VAL A 14 -21.39 28.75 -4.29
CA VAL A 14 -21.17 27.72 -5.31
C VAL A 14 -21.86 26.42 -4.94
N SER A 15 -21.82 26.03 -3.67
CA SER A 15 -22.54 24.86 -3.17
C SER A 15 -24.05 25.00 -3.38
N ALA A 16 -24.62 26.16 -3.00
CA ALA A 16 -26.04 26.43 -3.21
C ALA A 16 -26.41 26.36 -4.69
N TRP A 17 -25.67 27.01 -5.57
CA TRP A 17 -25.91 26.96 -7.02
C TRP A 17 -25.81 25.55 -7.59
N THR A 18 -24.86 24.73 -7.10
CA THR A 18 -24.75 23.33 -7.52
C THR A 18 -25.98 22.54 -7.11
N LYS A 19 -26.48 22.73 -5.89
CA LYS A 19 -27.70 22.07 -5.41
C LYS A 19 -28.96 22.56 -6.13
N ASP A 20 -29.03 23.81 -6.52
CA ASP A 20 -30.11 24.35 -7.34
C ASP A 20 -30.10 23.74 -8.75
N ALA A 21 -28.93 23.53 -9.33
CA ALA A 21 -28.76 22.92 -10.66
C ALA A 21 -29.00 21.40 -10.64
N ASP A 22 -28.50 20.71 -9.62
CA ASP A 22 -28.67 19.26 -9.45
C ASP A 22 -28.65 18.89 -7.95
N PRO A 23 -29.84 18.77 -7.31
CA PRO A 23 -29.94 18.45 -5.88
C PRO A 23 -29.51 17.01 -5.56
N THR A 24 -29.30 16.15 -6.55
CA THR A 24 -28.92 14.74 -6.36
C THR A 24 -27.41 14.56 -6.15
N ARG A 25 -26.58 15.58 -6.43
CA ARG A 25 -25.12 15.51 -6.28
C ARG A 25 -24.68 15.87 -4.89
N PHE A 26 -23.71 15.08 -4.38
CA PHE A 26 -23.03 15.40 -3.12
C PHE A 26 -22.00 16.51 -3.33
N ILE A 27 -21.91 17.40 -2.38
CA ILE A 27 -20.89 18.46 -2.34
C ILE A 27 -19.70 17.98 -1.53
N HIS A 28 -18.55 17.97 -2.18
CA HIS A 28 -17.25 17.65 -1.59
C HIS A 28 -16.28 18.80 -1.84
N TYR A 29 -15.59 19.24 -0.80
CA TYR A 29 -14.56 20.27 -0.89
C TYR A 29 -13.58 20.18 0.29
N GLU A 30 -12.30 19.96 0.01
CA GLU A 30 -11.29 19.73 1.03
C GLU A 30 -11.00 20.98 1.89
N GLY A 31 -11.03 22.16 1.28
CA GLY A 31 -10.81 23.43 1.99
C GLY A 31 -11.90 23.81 2.98
N ALA A 32 -13.05 23.12 2.98
CA ALA A 32 -14.13 23.36 3.92
C ALA A 32 -13.74 23.08 5.38
N GLN A 33 -12.75 22.26 5.64
CA GLN A 33 -12.19 22.04 6.99
C GLN A 33 -11.60 23.30 7.62
N GLY A 34 -11.45 24.38 6.85
CA GLY A 34 -10.85 25.64 7.22
C GLY A 34 -11.85 26.72 7.67
N VAL A 35 -12.84 26.44 8.52
CA VAL A 35 -13.77 27.44 9.02
C VAL A 35 -13.24 28.15 10.27
N PRO A 36 -12.80 29.41 10.18
CA PRO A 36 -12.18 30.13 11.29
C PRO A 36 -13.12 30.42 12.46
N GLU A 37 -14.43 30.46 12.24
CA GLU A 37 -15.42 30.81 13.26
C GLU A 37 -15.75 29.64 14.21
N HIS A 38 -15.34 28.40 13.87
CA HIS A 38 -15.63 27.27 14.74
C HIS A 38 -14.72 27.32 15.98
N PRO A 39 -15.26 27.22 17.21
CA PRO A 39 -14.47 27.38 18.44
C PRO A 39 -13.39 26.28 18.63
N LEU A 40 -13.54 25.12 17.98
CA LEU A 40 -12.55 24.05 17.99
C LEU A 40 -11.60 24.11 16.79
N TYR A 41 -11.87 25.01 15.83
CA TYR A 41 -11.02 25.13 14.66
C TYR A 41 -9.73 25.87 14.99
N ARG A 42 -8.61 25.25 14.69
CA ARG A 42 -7.29 25.88 14.68
C ARG A 42 -6.64 25.67 13.34
N PRO A 43 -6.32 26.74 12.59
CA PRO A 43 -5.63 26.59 11.32
C PRO A 43 -4.24 26.00 11.59
N ILE A 44 -4.05 24.77 11.17
CA ILE A 44 -2.78 24.08 11.25
C ILE A 44 -2.26 23.97 9.82
N SER A 45 -1.05 24.49 9.53
CA SER A 45 -0.41 24.25 8.25
C SER A 45 -0.06 22.75 8.10
N ARG A 46 0.02 22.25 6.87
CA ARG A 46 0.42 20.83 6.61
C ARG A 46 1.70 20.43 7.35
N SER A 47 2.70 21.31 7.38
CA SER A 47 3.94 21.07 8.11
C SER A 47 3.73 21.00 9.62
N GLN A 48 2.84 21.84 10.16
CA GLN A 48 2.49 21.83 11.59
C GLN A 48 1.65 20.59 11.94
N ALA A 49 0.73 20.18 11.06
CA ALA A 49 -0.03 18.95 11.24
C ALA A 49 0.88 17.73 11.28
N ALA A 50 1.83 17.62 10.34
CA ALA A 50 2.79 16.53 10.30
C ALA A 50 3.71 16.49 11.55
N VAL A 51 4.20 17.65 12.01
CA VAL A 51 4.99 17.76 13.23
C VAL A 51 4.13 17.46 14.47
N ALA A 52 2.91 18.02 14.52
CA ALA A 52 1.98 17.79 15.62
C ALA A 52 1.59 16.31 15.74
N THR A 53 1.38 15.60 14.62
CA THR A 53 1.07 14.16 14.62
C THR A 53 2.22 13.34 15.21
N SER A 54 3.46 13.63 14.80
CA SER A 54 4.63 12.92 15.33
C SER A 54 4.88 13.22 16.82
N GLU A 55 4.68 14.46 17.25
CA GLU A 55 4.80 14.86 18.66
C GLU A 55 3.69 14.29 19.54
N VAL A 56 2.47 14.21 19.03
CA VAL A 56 1.30 13.65 19.73
C VAL A 56 1.44 12.16 19.94
N VAL A 57 1.85 11.44 18.91
CA VAL A 57 2.13 9.99 19.03
C VAL A 57 3.25 9.74 20.03
N ALA A 58 4.29 10.57 20.03
CA ALA A 58 5.41 10.47 20.98
C ALA A 58 5.00 10.82 22.43
N ALA A 59 4.02 11.70 22.62
CA ALA A 59 3.59 12.18 23.94
C ALA A 59 2.41 11.42 24.54
N GLY A 60 1.76 10.51 23.81
CA GLY A 60 0.56 9.78 24.25
C GLY A 60 -0.70 10.66 24.42
N GLU A 61 -0.70 11.85 23.91
CA GLU A 61 -1.82 12.81 23.96
C GLU A 61 -2.76 12.62 22.75
N THR A 62 -3.53 11.55 22.73
CA THR A 62 -4.21 11.12 21.52
C THR A 62 -5.54 11.83 21.22
N ALA A 63 -6.44 11.93 22.20
CA ALA A 63 -7.83 12.26 21.86
C ALA A 63 -8.10 13.75 21.56
N ALA A 64 -7.51 14.69 22.29
CA ALA A 64 -7.87 16.12 22.19
C ALA A 64 -7.33 16.77 20.92
N ARG A 65 -6.13 16.39 20.46
CA ARG A 65 -5.53 16.94 19.24
C ARG A 65 -6.09 16.34 17.97
N PHE A 66 -6.42 15.05 17.96
CA PHE A 66 -7.15 14.46 16.84
C PHE A 66 -8.53 15.10 16.65
N ALA A 67 -9.19 15.49 17.74
CA ALA A 67 -10.44 16.23 17.67
C ALA A 67 -10.28 17.62 17.01
N GLU A 68 -9.17 18.30 17.27
CA GLU A 68 -8.86 19.59 16.62
C GLU A 68 -8.59 19.40 15.12
N MET A 69 -7.90 18.33 14.72
CA MET A 69 -7.65 18.00 13.30
C MET A 69 -8.89 17.48 12.59
N ALA A 70 -9.75 16.76 13.28
CA ALA A 70 -10.98 16.21 12.72
C ALA A 70 -11.97 17.31 12.34
N ASN A 71 -11.95 18.48 13.04
CA ASN A 71 -12.89 19.57 12.85
C ASN A 71 -14.30 19.04 12.50
N PRO A 72 -15.01 18.38 13.44
CA PRO A 72 -16.23 17.61 13.16
C PRO A 72 -17.37 18.46 12.59
N ASP A 73 -17.25 19.78 12.72
CA ASP A 73 -18.24 20.75 12.27
C ASP A 73 -17.82 21.45 10.97
N ASP A 74 -17.20 20.73 10.03
CA ASP A 74 -17.06 21.22 8.66
C ASP A 74 -18.40 21.84 8.22
N PRO A 75 -18.39 22.98 7.47
CA PRO A 75 -19.60 23.72 7.16
C PRO A 75 -20.73 22.87 6.60
N ALA A 76 -21.97 23.22 6.93
CA ALA A 76 -23.15 22.49 6.50
C ALA A 76 -23.37 22.49 4.97
N TYR A 77 -22.66 23.34 4.23
CA TYR A 77 -22.74 23.35 2.77
C TYR A 77 -21.94 22.23 2.08
N VAL A 78 -21.16 21.43 2.80
CA VAL A 78 -20.53 20.21 2.30
C VAL A 78 -21.21 18.97 2.86
N ASP A 79 -21.50 18.01 1.99
CA ASP A 79 -22.17 16.76 2.38
C ASP A 79 -21.18 15.73 2.90
N ILE A 80 -19.91 15.84 2.52
CA ILE A 80 -18.83 14.87 2.78
C ILE A 80 -17.68 15.59 3.47
N LEU A 81 -17.21 15.03 4.59
CA LEU A 81 -15.97 15.48 5.22
C LEU A 81 -14.77 15.05 4.37
N SER A 82 -13.91 16.00 4.08
CA SER A 82 -12.71 15.78 3.29
C SER A 82 -11.47 15.88 4.16
N ARG A 83 -10.54 14.94 4.00
CA ARG A 83 -9.22 15.04 4.65
C ARG A 83 -8.13 14.67 3.65
N MET A 84 -7.02 15.39 3.74
CA MET A 84 -5.88 15.28 2.86
C MET A 84 -4.73 14.62 3.61
N TYR A 85 -4.26 13.47 3.13
CA TYR A 85 -3.18 12.66 3.72
C TYR A 85 -3.31 12.38 5.22
N PRO A 86 -4.49 11.99 5.73
CA PRO A 86 -4.60 11.58 7.13
C PRO A 86 -3.76 10.32 7.37
N THR A 87 -3.20 10.19 8.56
CA THR A 87 -2.62 8.92 9.01
C THR A 87 -3.71 7.89 9.25
N LEU A 88 -3.33 6.62 9.42
CA LEU A 88 -4.30 5.56 9.74
C LEU A 88 -5.00 5.82 11.07
N GLU A 89 -4.27 6.30 12.05
CA GLU A 89 -4.80 6.65 13.38
C GLU A 89 -5.81 7.80 13.31
N GLU A 90 -5.52 8.83 12.53
CA GLU A 90 -6.45 9.95 12.30
C GLU A 90 -7.70 9.49 11.56
N LEU A 91 -7.55 8.62 10.60
CA LEU A 91 -8.67 8.09 9.82
C LEU A 91 -9.57 7.19 10.67
N GLU A 92 -8.99 6.32 11.51
CA GLU A 92 -9.72 5.49 12.45
C GLU A 92 -10.45 6.35 13.48
N PHE A 93 -9.79 7.38 14.00
CA PHE A 93 -10.40 8.35 14.89
C PHE A 93 -11.63 9.02 14.25
N LEU A 94 -11.52 9.53 13.01
CA LEU A 94 -12.64 10.11 12.27
C LEU A 94 -13.78 9.12 12.04
N ALA A 95 -13.45 7.85 11.80
CA ALA A 95 -14.43 6.80 11.60
C ALA A 95 -15.25 6.51 12.87
N GLU A 96 -14.62 6.60 14.04
CA GLU A 96 -15.20 6.25 15.32
C GLU A 96 -15.76 7.43 16.12
N TRP A 97 -15.34 8.66 15.78
CA TRP A 97 -15.75 9.86 16.53
C TRP A 97 -17.27 10.05 16.51
N PRO A 98 -17.93 10.10 17.69
CA PRO A 98 -19.40 10.10 17.77
C PRO A 98 -20.03 11.38 17.24
N HIS A 99 -19.27 12.49 17.16
CA HIS A 99 -19.77 13.76 16.66
C HIS A 99 -19.64 13.93 15.15
N VAL A 100 -18.96 13.00 14.44
CA VAL A 100 -18.92 12.97 12.99
C VAL A 100 -20.10 12.13 12.48
N SER A 101 -21.09 12.79 11.88
CA SER A 101 -22.29 12.14 11.34
C SER A 101 -22.23 11.97 9.81
N ARG A 102 -21.38 12.74 9.13
CA ARG A 102 -21.21 12.72 7.68
C ARG A 102 -20.21 11.66 7.24
N PRO A 103 -20.31 11.18 5.99
CA PRO A 103 -19.29 10.30 5.42
C PRO A 103 -17.95 11.04 5.26
N VAL A 104 -16.86 10.29 5.30
CA VAL A 104 -15.48 10.79 5.19
C VAL A 104 -14.86 10.28 3.91
N LEU A 105 -14.24 11.18 3.14
CA LEU A 105 -13.51 10.88 1.91
C LEU A 105 -12.11 11.50 1.98
N LEU A 106 -11.08 10.73 1.67
CA LEU A 106 -9.74 11.27 1.55
C LEU A 106 -9.63 11.95 0.19
N CYS A 107 -9.57 13.29 0.17
CA CYS A 107 -9.42 14.03 -1.08
C CYS A 107 -8.09 13.70 -1.77
N GLU A 108 -7.05 13.46 -0.98
CA GLU A 108 -5.76 12.95 -1.43
C GLU A 108 -5.18 12.01 -0.38
N TYR A 109 -4.57 10.91 -0.81
CA TYR A 109 -3.78 10.02 0.01
C TYR A 109 -2.76 9.25 -0.82
N ALA A 110 -1.83 8.53 -0.18
CA ALA A 110 -0.85 7.65 -0.83
C ALA A 110 -0.11 8.37 -1.98
N HIS A 111 0.48 9.54 -1.70
CA HIS A 111 1.25 10.34 -2.67
C HIS A 111 2.21 9.49 -3.48
N SER A 112 2.02 9.42 -4.81
CA SER A 112 2.63 8.43 -5.69
C SER A 112 3.87 8.93 -6.45
N MET A 113 4.51 9.98 -5.94
CA MET A 113 5.70 10.56 -6.56
C MET A 113 6.83 9.55 -6.70
N GLY A 114 7.29 9.33 -7.94
CA GLY A 114 8.36 8.38 -8.24
C GLY A 114 7.98 6.94 -7.88
N ASN A 115 8.60 6.39 -6.84
CA ASN A 115 8.38 5.05 -6.31
C ASN A 115 7.81 5.05 -4.88
N SER A 116 7.04 6.08 -4.54
CA SER A 116 6.67 6.39 -3.15
C SER A 116 5.39 5.73 -2.66
N THR A 117 4.49 5.32 -3.53
CA THR A 117 3.19 4.74 -3.14
C THR A 117 3.35 3.54 -2.21
N GLY A 118 2.62 3.54 -1.09
CA GLY A 118 2.66 2.45 -0.12
C GLY A 118 1.49 2.50 0.87
N GLY A 119 1.34 1.45 1.68
CA GLY A 119 0.32 1.37 2.73
C GLY A 119 -1.13 1.24 2.25
N LEU A 120 -1.38 1.04 0.94
CA LEU A 120 -2.74 1.00 0.38
C LEU A 120 -3.62 -0.05 1.03
N ASN A 121 -3.07 -1.24 1.28
CA ASN A 121 -3.84 -2.32 1.90
C ASN A 121 -4.28 -1.98 3.32
N ASP A 122 -3.47 -1.26 4.08
CA ASP A 122 -3.78 -0.86 5.45
C ASP A 122 -4.92 0.17 5.46
N TYR A 123 -4.84 1.19 4.59
CA TYR A 123 -5.93 2.15 4.39
C TYR A 123 -7.23 1.45 3.99
N TRP A 124 -7.20 0.54 3.02
CA TRP A 124 -8.41 -0.11 2.55
C TRP A 124 -8.96 -1.18 3.50
N THR A 125 -8.12 -1.75 4.34
CA THR A 125 -8.57 -2.61 5.46
C THR A 125 -9.39 -1.77 6.44
N LEU A 126 -8.91 -0.58 6.79
CA LEU A 126 -9.62 0.34 7.67
C LEU A 126 -10.89 0.88 7.01
N ILE A 127 -10.81 1.35 5.76
CA ILE A 127 -11.95 1.88 5.01
C ILE A 127 -13.08 0.86 4.91
N ARG A 128 -12.78 -0.40 4.62
CA ARG A 128 -13.80 -1.45 4.54
C ARG A 128 -14.42 -1.83 5.87
N ARG A 129 -13.74 -1.58 6.98
CA ARG A 129 -14.25 -1.84 8.34
C ARG A 129 -15.32 -0.85 8.74
N HIS A 130 -15.22 0.39 8.28
CA HIS A 130 -16.06 1.49 8.74
C HIS A 130 -16.94 2.06 7.62
N LYS A 131 -18.27 1.89 7.73
CA LYS A 131 -19.24 2.37 6.73
C LYS A 131 -19.19 3.88 6.46
N ARG A 132 -18.65 4.67 7.41
CA ARG A 132 -18.49 6.12 7.28
C ARG A 132 -17.38 6.47 6.29
N LEU A 133 -16.39 5.62 6.12
CA LEU A 133 -15.27 5.85 5.23
C LEU A 133 -15.63 5.44 3.82
N LEU A 134 -15.65 6.41 2.89
CA LEU A 134 -16.03 6.15 1.48
C LEU A 134 -14.86 5.66 0.63
N GLY A 135 -13.63 6.02 1.01
CA GLY A 135 -12.42 5.76 0.23
C GLY A 135 -11.56 7.00 0.08
N GLY A 136 -10.81 7.10 -0.98
CA GLY A 136 -9.93 8.24 -1.24
C GLY A 136 -9.39 8.26 -2.66
N HIS A 137 -8.80 9.40 -3.03
CA HIS A 137 -8.17 9.64 -4.32
C HIS A 137 -6.65 9.61 -4.15
N ILE A 138 -5.98 8.66 -4.79
CA ILE A 138 -4.52 8.61 -4.80
C ILE A 138 -4.01 9.84 -5.57
N TRP A 139 -3.05 10.56 -5.02
CA TRP A 139 -2.36 11.63 -5.71
C TRP A 139 -1.08 11.10 -6.37
N ASP A 140 -0.97 10.93 -7.75
CA ASP A 140 -2.14 11.14 -8.60
C ASP A 140 -2.23 10.02 -9.67
N TRP A 141 -3.01 10.23 -10.73
CA TRP A 141 -3.31 9.21 -11.73
C TRP A 141 -2.15 8.99 -12.71
N ILE A 142 -1.57 10.08 -13.25
CA ILE A 142 -0.58 10.03 -14.31
C ILE A 142 0.49 11.10 -14.11
N ASP A 143 1.75 10.75 -14.33
CA ASP A 143 2.85 11.72 -14.36
C ASP A 143 2.58 12.81 -15.40
N GLN A 144 2.78 14.08 -15.02
CA GLN A 144 2.52 15.24 -15.85
C GLN A 144 3.79 15.71 -16.60
N GLY A 145 4.67 14.76 -16.95
CA GLY A 145 5.87 15.05 -17.73
C GLY A 145 5.55 15.28 -19.23
N ILE A 146 6.33 16.13 -19.86
CA ILE A 146 6.22 16.47 -21.29
C ILE A 146 7.26 15.69 -22.07
N GLU A 147 6.86 15.05 -23.19
CA GLU A 147 7.81 14.32 -24.03
C GLU A 147 8.89 15.25 -24.58
N ARG A 148 10.13 14.87 -24.39
CA ARG A 148 11.31 15.52 -24.95
C ARG A 148 12.30 14.47 -25.42
N ARG A 149 13.14 14.84 -26.41
CA ARG A 149 14.30 14.03 -26.81
C ARG A 149 15.58 14.64 -26.29
N ASP A 150 16.39 13.82 -25.64
CA ASP A 150 17.74 14.23 -25.25
C ASP A 150 18.68 14.36 -26.43
N ALA A 151 19.92 14.82 -26.21
CA ALA A 151 20.93 15.01 -27.23
C ALA A 151 21.30 13.70 -27.97
N SER A 152 20.99 12.55 -27.45
CA SER A 152 21.16 11.23 -28.08
C SER A 152 19.93 10.75 -28.86
N GLY A 153 18.82 11.53 -28.83
CA GLY A 153 17.56 11.21 -29.48
C GLY A 153 16.65 10.31 -28.66
N ARG A 154 17.00 9.96 -27.40
CA ARG A 154 16.15 9.14 -26.51
C ARG A 154 15.01 9.99 -25.97
N ILE A 155 13.84 9.38 -25.89
CA ILE A 155 12.68 9.99 -25.25
C ILE A 155 12.95 10.11 -23.75
N CYS A 156 12.69 11.26 -23.17
CA CYS A 156 12.66 11.54 -21.74
C CYS A 156 11.43 12.40 -21.42
N TRP A 157 11.05 12.39 -20.15
CA TRP A 157 9.92 13.16 -19.64
C TRP A 157 10.45 14.40 -18.93
N ALA A 158 10.27 15.55 -19.57
CA ALA A 158 10.72 16.84 -19.04
C ALA A 158 9.71 17.41 -18.04
N TYR A 159 10.20 18.14 -17.04
CA TYR A 159 9.44 18.76 -15.98
C TYR A 159 10.10 20.09 -15.55
N GLY A 160 9.69 20.65 -14.41
CA GLY A 160 10.22 21.93 -13.92
C GLY A 160 11.75 21.93 -13.78
N GLY A 161 12.40 22.96 -14.32
CA GLY A 161 13.85 23.08 -14.45
C GLY A 161 14.40 22.67 -15.82
N ASP A 162 13.58 21.98 -16.65
CA ASP A 162 13.99 21.60 -18.01
C ASP A 162 13.67 22.67 -19.07
N PHE A 163 12.81 23.63 -18.74
CA PHE A 163 12.29 24.65 -19.65
C PHE A 163 12.68 26.07 -19.23
N GLU A 164 12.88 26.30 -17.93
CA GLU A 164 13.15 27.61 -17.36
C GLU A 164 14.63 27.97 -17.52
N PRO A 165 14.94 29.27 -17.70
CA PRO A 165 16.32 29.76 -17.60
C PRO A 165 16.97 29.40 -16.26
N ALA A 166 18.26 29.25 -16.25
CA ALA A 166 19.01 28.95 -15.03
C ALA A 166 18.79 30.05 -13.95
N GLY A 167 18.34 29.62 -12.77
CA GLY A 167 18.05 30.49 -11.62
C GLY A 167 16.59 30.90 -11.46
N GLU A 168 15.71 30.55 -12.39
CA GLU A 168 14.28 30.72 -12.23
C GLU A 168 13.71 29.69 -11.25
N VAL A 169 12.64 30.08 -10.58
CA VAL A 169 11.95 29.23 -9.58
C VAL A 169 11.11 28.17 -10.28
N HIS A 170 11.30 26.91 -9.86
CA HIS A 170 10.53 25.79 -10.36
C HIS A 170 10.43 24.70 -9.30
N ASP A 171 9.44 23.78 -9.40
CA ASP A 171 9.21 22.69 -8.46
C ASP A 171 9.91 21.37 -8.83
N GLY A 172 10.74 21.37 -9.87
CA GLY A 172 11.45 20.17 -10.34
C GLY A 172 10.47 19.07 -10.75
N ASN A 173 10.74 17.84 -10.28
CA ASN A 173 9.92 16.67 -10.61
C ASN A 173 8.65 16.55 -9.74
N PHE A 174 8.15 17.61 -9.10
CA PHE A 174 6.99 17.53 -8.22
C PHE A 174 5.69 17.15 -8.96
N CYS A 175 5.64 17.31 -10.28
CA CYS A 175 4.53 16.88 -11.13
C CYS A 175 4.65 15.41 -11.63
N ILE A 176 5.69 14.67 -11.20
CA ILE A 176 5.91 13.27 -11.57
C ILE A 176 5.43 12.37 -10.42
N ASN A 177 4.14 12.40 -10.15
CA ASN A 177 3.50 11.78 -8.98
C ASN A 177 2.35 10.83 -9.35
N GLY A 178 2.28 10.37 -10.60
CA GLY A 178 1.25 9.47 -11.10
C GLY A 178 1.48 7.99 -10.80
N LEU A 179 0.41 7.22 -10.84
CA LEU A 179 0.41 5.75 -10.89
C LEU A 179 0.84 5.21 -12.27
N LEU A 180 0.73 6.06 -13.29
CA LEU A 180 1.15 5.79 -14.66
C LEU A 180 2.26 6.78 -15.05
N ALA A 181 3.15 6.36 -15.94
CA ALA A 181 4.07 7.27 -16.62
C ALA A 181 3.31 8.16 -17.62
N PRO A 182 3.92 9.26 -18.15
CA PRO A 182 3.24 10.17 -19.07
C PRO A 182 2.73 9.50 -20.36
N ASP A 183 3.40 8.45 -20.83
CA ASP A 183 2.98 7.62 -21.97
C ASP A 183 1.95 6.54 -21.61
N ARG A 184 1.43 6.57 -20.36
CA ARG A 184 0.50 5.59 -19.77
C ARG A 184 1.12 4.22 -19.50
N THR A 185 2.42 4.08 -19.54
CA THR A 185 3.11 2.88 -19.04
C THR A 185 2.79 2.68 -17.55
N VAL A 186 2.41 1.45 -17.20
CA VAL A 186 1.98 1.10 -15.85
C VAL A 186 3.18 1.06 -14.91
N LYS A 187 3.14 1.83 -13.82
CA LYS A 187 4.12 1.76 -12.74
C LYS A 187 3.80 0.61 -11.74
N PRO A 188 4.78 0.13 -10.97
CA PRO A 188 4.57 -0.94 -9.98
C PRO A 188 3.40 -0.71 -9.01
N ALA A 189 3.20 0.53 -8.57
CA ALA A 189 2.12 0.90 -7.67
C ALA A 189 0.71 0.59 -8.22
N MET A 190 0.52 0.62 -9.53
CA MET A 190 -0.76 0.28 -10.15
C MET A 190 -1.13 -1.20 -9.98
N TYR A 191 -0.14 -2.10 -9.90
CA TYR A 191 -0.41 -3.52 -9.62
C TYR A 191 -0.92 -3.71 -8.20
N GLU A 192 -0.38 -2.95 -7.24
CA GLU A 192 -0.88 -2.92 -5.87
C GLU A 192 -2.32 -2.34 -5.82
N CYS A 193 -2.59 -1.25 -6.54
CA CYS A 193 -3.95 -0.71 -6.68
C CYS A 193 -4.91 -1.77 -7.22
N LYS A 194 -4.52 -2.50 -8.27
CA LYS A 194 -5.33 -3.57 -8.85
C LYS A 194 -5.67 -4.65 -7.83
N TYR A 195 -4.71 -5.05 -6.99
CA TYR A 195 -4.92 -6.03 -5.94
C TYR A 195 -5.83 -5.49 -4.83
N VAL A 196 -5.55 -4.30 -4.33
CA VAL A 196 -6.29 -3.70 -3.22
C VAL A 196 -7.74 -3.37 -3.61
N PHE A 197 -7.97 -2.91 -4.84
CA PHE A 197 -9.30 -2.48 -5.34
C PHE A 197 -10.10 -3.60 -6.00
N GLN A 198 -9.61 -4.84 -6.00
CA GLN A 198 -10.31 -5.95 -6.64
C GLN A 198 -11.75 -6.10 -6.13
N PRO A 199 -12.72 -6.37 -7.05
CA PRO A 199 -14.13 -6.41 -6.71
C PRO A 199 -14.56 -7.69 -5.99
N ILE A 200 -13.71 -8.71 -6.01
CA ILE A 200 -13.91 -10.00 -5.33
C ILE A 200 -12.73 -10.26 -4.40
N ALA A 201 -13.01 -10.67 -3.17
CA ALA A 201 -11.98 -11.19 -2.29
C ALA A 201 -12.19 -12.68 -2.02
N PHE A 202 -11.08 -13.40 -1.87
CA PHE A 202 -11.05 -14.79 -1.46
C PHE A 202 -10.39 -14.87 -0.09
N GLU A 203 -11.16 -15.25 0.92
CA GLU A 203 -10.68 -15.32 2.30
C GLU A 203 -10.53 -16.78 2.74
N PRO A 204 -9.49 -17.12 3.52
CA PRO A 204 -9.30 -18.47 4.02
C PRO A 204 -10.34 -18.79 5.10
N VAL A 205 -11.01 -19.95 4.99
CA VAL A 205 -11.80 -20.56 6.08
C VAL A 205 -11.06 -21.79 6.57
N ASP A 206 -10.80 -22.74 5.70
CA ASP A 206 -9.92 -23.90 5.90
C ASP A 206 -9.34 -24.32 4.56
N PRO A 207 -8.29 -23.67 4.08
CA PRO A 207 -7.69 -23.93 2.77
C PRO A 207 -7.18 -25.37 2.64
N ALA A 208 -6.78 -26.02 3.75
CA ALA A 208 -6.33 -27.40 3.74
C ALA A 208 -7.46 -28.39 3.43
N GLN A 209 -8.70 -28.03 3.72
CA GLN A 209 -9.90 -28.77 3.31
C GLN A 209 -10.61 -28.15 2.08
N GLY A 210 -9.96 -27.19 1.42
CA GLY A 210 -10.52 -26.49 0.28
C GLY A 210 -11.60 -25.46 0.62
N ARG A 211 -11.87 -25.17 1.89
CA ARG A 211 -12.93 -24.24 2.29
C ARG A 211 -12.43 -22.79 2.25
N ILE A 212 -13.13 -21.98 1.50
CA ILE A 212 -12.85 -20.54 1.33
C ILE A 212 -14.15 -19.75 1.42
N ARG A 213 -14.02 -18.45 1.70
CA ARG A 213 -15.10 -17.48 1.59
C ARG A 213 -14.85 -16.59 0.39
N VAL A 214 -15.85 -16.42 -0.45
CA VAL A 214 -15.88 -15.44 -1.55
C VAL A 214 -16.68 -14.24 -1.06
N VAL A 215 -16.05 -13.06 -1.05
CA VAL A 215 -16.68 -11.81 -0.64
C VAL A 215 -16.92 -10.96 -1.87
N ASN A 216 -18.16 -10.57 -2.09
CA ASN A 216 -18.54 -9.64 -3.16
C ASN A 216 -18.33 -8.20 -2.69
N ARG A 217 -17.29 -7.54 -3.19
CA ARG A 217 -16.97 -6.14 -2.91
C ARG A 217 -17.57 -5.17 -3.93
N ASN A 218 -18.31 -5.66 -4.93
CA ASN A 218 -19.04 -4.78 -5.82
C ASN A 218 -20.15 -4.03 -5.06
N PHE A 219 -20.55 -2.87 -5.60
CA PHE A 219 -21.68 -2.09 -5.08
C PHE A 219 -23.00 -2.39 -5.82
N PHE A 220 -22.93 -2.88 -7.07
CA PHE A 220 -24.10 -2.99 -7.94
C PHE A 220 -24.22 -4.35 -8.66
N SER A 221 -23.14 -5.15 -8.69
CA SER A 221 -23.09 -6.39 -9.45
C SER A 221 -23.04 -7.61 -8.53
N SER A 222 -23.77 -8.64 -8.86
CA SER A 222 -23.66 -9.96 -8.22
C SER A 222 -22.40 -10.69 -8.70
N THR A 223 -22.01 -11.75 -7.98
CA THR A 223 -20.81 -12.56 -8.30
C THR A 223 -20.92 -13.35 -9.60
N ASP A 224 -22.11 -13.58 -10.13
CA ASP A 224 -22.37 -14.35 -11.35
C ASP A 224 -21.99 -13.64 -12.66
N VAL A 225 -21.52 -12.39 -12.58
CA VAL A 225 -20.94 -11.68 -13.73
C VAL A 225 -19.48 -12.09 -14.01
N TYR A 226 -18.90 -12.95 -13.19
CA TYR A 226 -17.51 -13.38 -13.30
C TYR A 226 -17.38 -14.90 -13.48
N ASP A 227 -16.37 -15.31 -14.22
CA ASP A 227 -15.85 -16.67 -14.27
C ASP A 227 -14.77 -16.89 -13.24
N TYR A 228 -14.79 -18.03 -12.55
CA TYR A 228 -13.84 -18.32 -11.48
C TYR A 228 -12.97 -19.53 -11.80
N LYS A 229 -11.69 -19.44 -11.46
CA LYS A 229 -10.72 -20.53 -11.64
C LYS A 229 -9.90 -20.73 -10.37
N TRP A 230 -9.43 -21.96 -10.20
CA TRP A 230 -8.52 -22.31 -9.12
C TRP A 230 -7.35 -23.13 -9.62
N GLU A 231 -6.20 -23.02 -8.95
CA GLU A 231 -5.02 -23.84 -9.14
C GLU A 231 -4.47 -24.25 -7.78
N LEU A 232 -4.22 -25.53 -7.59
CA LEU A 232 -3.38 -26.04 -6.51
C LEU A 232 -1.95 -26.09 -7.01
N ARG A 233 -1.02 -25.48 -6.30
CA ARG A 233 0.36 -25.33 -6.73
C ARG A 233 1.33 -25.73 -5.60
N ASP A 234 2.48 -26.27 -5.99
CA ASP A 234 3.71 -26.13 -5.21
C ASP A 234 4.47 -24.86 -5.69
N GLU A 235 5.71 -24.69 -5.24
CA GLU A 235 6.53 -23.52 -5.60
C GLU A 235 6.71 -23.35 -7.12
N ASN A 236 6.76 -24.44 -7.88
CA ASN A 236 7.15 -24.44 -9.28
C ASN A 236 6.05 -24.92 -10.25
N HIS A 237 5.12 -25.76 -9.78
CA HIS A 237 4.21 -26.49 -10.66
C HIS A 237 2.75 -26.31 -10.27
N VAL A 238 1.87 -26.35 -11.27
CA VAL A 238 0.45 -26.54 -11.08
C VAL A 238 0.19 -28.04 -10.92
N LEU A 239 -0.27 -28.45 -9.76
CA LEU A 239 -0.57 -29.85 -9.45
C LEU A 239 -1.98 -30.23 -9.92
N GLN A 240 -2.94 -29.34 -9.70
CA GLN A 240 -4.32 -29.49 -10.11
C GLN A 240 -4.91 -28.12 -10.44
N SER A 241 -5.90 -28.09 -11.32
CA SER A 241 -6.61 -26.86 -11.66
C SER A 241 -8.04 -27.15 -12.13
N GLY A 242 -8.88 -26.12 -12.12
CA GLY A 242 -10.25 -26.24 -12.63
C GLY A 242 -11.02 -24.94 -12.54
N THR A 243 -12.27 -25.01 -12.94
CA THR A 243 -13.24 -23.94 -12.72
C THR A 243 -13.83 -24.04 -11.32
N LEU A 244 -14.26 -22.90 -10.77
CA LEU A 244 -14.84 -22.81 -9.45
C LEU A 244 -16.28 -22.32 -9.60
N ALA A 245 -17.24 -23.07 -9.06
CA ALA A 245 -18.64 -22.65 -9.03
C ALA A 245 -18.85 -21.73 -7.82
N VAL A 246 -19.17 -20.47 -8.08
CA VAL A 246 -19.52 -19.47 -7.07
C VAL A 246 -21.00 -19.14 -7.23
N PRO A 247 -21.85 -19.37 -6.21
CA PRO A 247 -23.26 -19.00 -6.29
C PRO A 247 -23.43 -17.49 -6.47
N PRO A 248 -24.53 -17.04 -7.14
CA PRO A 248 -24.87 -15.63 -7.16
C PRO A 248 -24.96 -15.07 -5.74
N THR A 249 -24.13 -14.06 -5.46
CA THR A 249 -24.02 -13.44 -4.16
C THR A 249 -24.18 -11.94 -4.35
N ALA A 250 -25.07 -11.31 -3.59
CA ALA A 250 -25.41 -9.90 -3.75
C ALA A 250 -24.21 -8.98 -3.37
N PRO A 251 -24.22 -7.71 -3.81
CA PRO A 251 -23.22 -6.72 -3.41
C PRO A 251 -23.07 -6.60 -1.89
N GLY A 252 -21.83 -6.62 -1.42
CA GLY A 252 -21.50 -6.52 0.00
C GLY A 252 -21.69 -7.82 0.81
N GLU A 253 -22.20 -8.89 0.21
CA GLU A 253 -22.40 -10.18 0.86
C GLU A 253 -21.25 -11.14 0.59
N SER A 254 -21.26 -12.28 1.26
CA SER A 254 -20.24 -13.32 1.11
C SER A 254 -20.86 -14.72 1.14
N VAL A 255 -20.18 -15.68 0.52
CA VAL A 255 -20.57 -17.09 0.51
C VAL A 255 -19.36 -17.98 0.78
N GLU A 256 -19.56 -19.02 1.60
CA GLU A 256 -18.54 -20.06 1.77
C GLU A 256 -18.74 -21.16 0.73
N ILE A 257 -17.63 -21.58 0.12
CA ILE A 257 -17.62 -22.61 -0.91
C ILE A 257 -16.44 -23.58 -0.68
N SER A 258 -16.51 -24.71 -1.36
CA SER A 258 -15.44 -25.72 -1.36
C SER A 258 -14.78 -25.77 -2.74
N VAL A 259 -13.46 -25.63 -2.77
CA VAL A 259 -12.63 -25.82 -3.96
C VAL A 259 -12.43 -27.34 -4.16
N PRO A 260 -12.79 -27.91 -5.33
CA PRO A 260 -12.90 -29.34 -5.52
C PRO A 260 -11.54 -30.02 -5.87
N TYR A 261 -10.46 -29.63 -5.19
CA TYR A 261 -9.20 -30.34 -5.40
C TYR A 261 -9.17 -31.69 -4.68
N LYS A 262 -8.47 -32.63 -5.28
CA LYS A 262 -8.32 -34.00 -4.75
C LYS A 262 -7.16 -34.08 -3.78
N PRO A 263 -7.20 -35.03 -2.81
CA PRO A 263 -6.05 -35.31 -1.97
C PRO A 263 -4.78 -35.53 -2.81
N PHE A 264 -3.68 -34.99 -2.35
CA PHE A 264 -2.39 -35.07 -3.02
C PHE A 264 -1.27 -35.39 -2.03
N ARG A 265 -0.17 -35.93 -2.54
CA ARG A 265 0.99 -36.25 -1.71
C ARG A 265 1.74 -34.94 -1.41
N GLN A 266 1.80 -34.58 -0.15
CA GLN A 266 2.64 -33.49 0.31
C GLN A 266 4.05 -33.98 0.65
N ILE A 267 5.04 -33.18 0.29
CA ILE A 267 6.46 -33.43 0.58
C ILE A 267 6.82 -32.57 1.80
N PRO A 268 7.41 -33.16 2.87
CA PRO A 268 7.84 -32.36 4.01
C PRO A 268 8.81 -31.25 3.61
N GLY A 269 8.55 -30.02 4.06
CA GLY A 269 9.35 -28.84 3.75
C GLY A 269 8.95 -28.11 2.47
N ALA A 270 8.07 -28.67 1.63
CA ALA A 270 7.50 -27.94 0.49
C ALA A 270 6.31 -27.09 0.89
N GLU A 271 6.13 -25.98 0.23
CA GLU A 271 4.97 -25.11 0.40
C GLU A 271 3.92 -25.37 -0.69
N TYR A 272 2.66 -25.36 -0.30
CA TYR A 272 1.53 -25.56 -1.19
C TYR A 272 0.56 -24.39 -1.07
N TRP A 273 0.04 -23.97 -2.22
CA TRP A 273 -0.77 -22.78 -2.34
C TRP A 273 -2.00 -23.07 -3.19
N LEU A 274 -3.13 -22.54 -2.74
CA LEU A 274 -4.36 -22.48 -3.51
C LEU A 274 -4.46 -21.08 -4.13
N ARG A 275 -4.28 -20.99 -5.44
CA ARG A 275 -4.46 -19.78 -6.22
C ARG A 275 -5.87 -19.71 -6.76
N LEU A 276 -6.56 -18.61 -6.48
CA LEU A 276 -7.94 -18.35 -6.87
C LEU A 276 -7.96 -17.13 -7.77
N SER A 277 -8.83 -17.09 -8.76
CA SER A 277 -8.95 -15.94 -9.66
C SER A 277 -10.36 -15.79 -10.21
N ALA A 278 -10.76 -14.53 -10.40
CA ALA A 278 -11.99 -14.14 -11.05
C ALA A 278 -11.71 -13.36 -12.34
N TYR A 279 -12.53 -13.56 -13.35
CA TYR A 279 -12.40 -12.99 -14.69
C TYR A 279 -13.74 -12.44 -15.15
N GLU A 280 -13.76 -11.36 -15.94
CA GLU A 280 -14.96 -10.91 -16.62
C GLU A 280 -15.51 -12.05 -17.49
N ALA A 281 -16.76 -12.46 -17.25
CA ALA A 281 -17.39 -13.51 -18.04
C ALA A 281 -17.80 -13.03 -19.44
N GLN A 282 -18.01 -11.72 -19.60
CA GLN A 282 -18.46 -11.08 -20.84
C GLN A 282 -17.62 -9.83 -21.11
N GLU A 283 -17.62 -9.39 -22.36
CA GLU A 283 -17.06 -8.10 -22.75
C GLU A 283 -17.81 -6.94 -22.05
N ARG A 284 -17.04 -5.97 -21.56
CA ARG A 284 -17.49 -4.74 -20.91
C ARG A 284 -16.92 -3.52 -21.63
N PRO A 285 -17.49 -2.32 -21.48
CA PRO A 285 -16.92 -1.12 -22.07
C PRO A 285 -15.48 -0.80 -21.62
N TYR A 286 -15.05 -1.39 -20.52
CA TYR A 286 -13.74 -1.14 -19.87
C TYR A 286 -12.82 -2.37 -19.85
N ALA A 287 -13.30 -3.56 -20.24
CA ALA A 287 -12.49 -4.79 -20.21
C ALA A 287 -13.03 -5.85 -21.16
N GLU A 288 -12.15 -6.60 -21.78
CA GLU A 288 -12.49 -7.76 -22.61
C GLU A 288 -12.96 -8.94 -21.75
N ALA A 289 -13.75 -9.83 -22.34
CA ALA A 289 -14.07 -11.11 -21.71
C ALA A 289 -12.79 -11.89 -21.39
N GLY A 290 -12.73 -12.48 -20.21
CA GLY A 290 -11.51 -13.16 -19.71
C GLY A 290 -10.49 -12.21 -19.05
N TRP A 291 -10.77 -10.92 -18.94
CA TRP A 291 -9.93 -10.02 -18.16
C TRP A 291 -9.93 -10.39 -16.68
N LYS A 292 -8.74 -10.57 -16.09
CA LYS A 292 -8.61 -10.91 -14.66
C LYS A 292 -8.90 -9.71 -13.78
N VAL A 293 -9.98 -9.80 -12.99
CA VAL A 293 -10.42 -8.73 -12.08
C VAL A 293 -9.98 -8.96 -10.63
N ALA A 294 -9.77 -10.22 -10.23
CA ALA A 294 -9.32 -10.54 -8.88
C ALA A 294 -8.44 -11.79 -8.86
N ALA A 295 -7.53 -11.84 -7.90
CA ALA A 295 -6.72 -13.03 -7.60
C ALA A 295 -6.28 -13.03 -6.14
N GLU A 296 -6.16 -14.25 -5.57
CA GLU A 296 -5.63 -14.45 -4.24
C GLU A 296 -4.84 -15.76 -4.19
N GLN A 297 -3.92 -15.82 -3.25
CA GLN A 297 -3.08 -16.99 -3.03
C GLN A 297 -3.13 -17.38 -1.55
N LEU A 298 -3.80 -18.47 -1.25
CA LEU A 298 -3.99 -18.97 0.10
C LEU A 298 -3.02 -20.11 0.37
N LYS A 299 -2.25 -19.98 1.45
CA LYS A 299 -1.33 -21.05 1.85
C LYS A 299 -2.11 -22.22 2.42
N ILE A 300 -1.88 -23.40 1.85
CA ILE A 300 -2.30 -24.68 2.44
C ILE A 300 -1.24 -25.04 3.48
N SER A 301 -1.65 -25.45 4.68
CA SER A 301 -0.71 -25.77 5.75
C SER A 301 0.39 -26.72 5.24
N ALA A 302 1.63 -26.28 5.36
CA ALA A 302 2.77 -27.12 5.04
C ALA A 302 2.92 -28.23 6.11
N LEU A 303 3.29 -29.43 5.68
CA LEU A 303 3.85 -30.42 6.61
C LEU A 303 5.09 -29.80 7.27
N SER A 304 5.29 -30.08 8.54
CA SER A 304 6.44 -29.56 9.30
C SER A 304 7.71 -29.71 8.47
N ALA A 305 8.51 -28.66 8.46
CA ALA A 305 9.82 -28.70 7.80
C ALA A 305 10.57 -29.96 8.23
N LEU A 306 11.27 -30.59 7.27
CA LEU A 306 12.20 -31.66 7.60
C LEU A 306 13.08 -31.17 8.76
N ARG A 307 13.01 -31.85 9.89
CA ARG A 307 14.01 -31.65 10.94
C ARG A 307 15.35 -32.00 10.28
N ARG A 308 16.11 -30.97 9.94
CA ARG A 308 17.51 -31.19 9.60
C ARG A 308 18.17 -31.63 10.90
N ASP A 309 18.62 -32.88 10.94
CA ASP A 309 19.52 -33.29 12.01
C ASP A 309 20.71 -32.31 11.96
N LEU A 310 20.85 -31.57 13.03
CA LEU A 310 22.00 -30.66 13.16
C LEU A 310 23.27 -31.54 13.05
N PRO A 311 24.23 -31.17 12.19
CA PRO A 311 25.45 -31.92 12.08
C PRO A 311 26.07 -32.11 13.46
N GLN A 312 26.27 -33.38 13.87
CA GLN A 312 26.96 -33.72 15.09
C GLN A 312 28.46 -33.45 14.83
N GLY A 313 28.98 -32.38 15.36
CA GLY A 313 30.38 -32.02 15.17
C GLY A 313 30.90 -31.17 16.32
N ARG A 314 32.18 -31.35 16.62
CA ARG A 314 32.87 -30.50 17.63
C ARG A 314 33.26 -29.19 16.94
N VAL A 315 32.79 -28.06 17.48
CA VAL A 315 33.31 -26.74 17.13
C VAL A 315 34.52 -26.43 18.00
N VAL A 316 35.64 -26.14 17.37
CA VAL A 316 36.84 -25.66 18.03
C VAL A 316 36.93 -24.14 17.86
N VAL A 317 37.05 -23.41 18.96
CA VAL A 317 37.21 -21.96 18.96
C VAL A 317 38.65 -21.64 19.28
N ARG A 318 39.27 -20.78 18.46
CA ARG A 318 40.57 -20.18 18.72
C ARG A 318 40.41 -18.66 18.83
N GLU A 319 40.93 -18.12 19.90
CA GLU A 319 40.93 -16.68 20.16
C GLU A 319 42.24 -16.06 19.70
N TYR A 320 42.11 -14.98 18.93
CA TYR A 320 43.23 -14.10 18.56
C TYR A 320 42.98 -12.71 19.14
N ALA A 321 43.96 -11.84 19.05
CA ALA A 321 43.84 -10.49 19.59
C ALA A 321 42.67 -9.70 18.96
N ASP A 322 42.46 -9.88 17.67
CA ASP A 322 41.51 -9.14 16.82
C ASP A 322 40.31 -9.97 16.33
N SER A 323 40.32 -11.28 16.53
CA SER A 323 39.33 -12.18 15.94
C SER A 323 39.09 -13.45 16.74
N LEU A 324 37.94 -14.08 16.48
CA LEU A 324 37.56 -15.43 16.90
C LEU A 324 37.47 -16.31 15.67
N LEU A 325 38.21 -17.41 15.63
CA LEU A 325 38.14 -18.43 14.61
C LEU A 325 37.38 -19.65 15.12
N PHE A 326 36.29 -19.96 14.47
CA PHE A 326 35.51 -21.19 14.68
C PHE A 326 35.83 -22.20 13.57
N THR A 327 36.13 -23.43 13.93
CA THR A 327 36.36 -24.51 12.97
C THR A 327 35.56 -25.75 13.32
N SER A 328 34.95 -26.39 12.31
CA SER A 328 34.27 -27.68 12.44
C SER A 328 34.39 -28.43 11.12
N GLY A 329 35.14 -29.55 11.13
CA GLY A 329 35.51 -30.20 9.87
C GLY A 329 36.27 -29.25 8.96
N SER A 330 35.78 -29.10 7.70
CA SER A 330 36.34 -28.17 6.72
C SER A 330 35.78 -26.74 6.83
N ALA A 331 34.75 -26.54 7.64
CA ALA A 331 34.14 -25.22 7.83
C ALA A 331 35.01 -24.32 8.70
N LYS A 332 35.19 -23.07 8.28
CA LYS A 332 35.90 -22.02 9.04
C LYS A 332 35.07 -20.74 9.03
N ILE A 333 34.90 -20.16 10.21
CA ILE A 333 34.18 -18.90 10.42
C ILE A 333 35.08 -17.97 11.23
N VAL A 334 35.19 -16.71 10.81
CA VAL A 334 35.94 -15.68 11.51
C VAL A 334 35.02 -14.54 11.89
N ILE A 335 35.02 -14.18 13.18
CA ILE A 335 34.32 -13.02 13.73
C ILE A 335 35.35 -12.02 14.21
N SER A 336 35.23 -10.77 13.77
CA SER A 336 36.07 -9.67 14.26
C SER A 336 35.66 -9.30 15.69
N ARG A 337 36.63 -9.17 16.60
CA ARG A 337 36.39 -8.74 17.99
C ARG A 337 36.09 -7.24 18.10
N SER A 338 36.63 -6.45 17.19
CA SER A 338 36.44 -5.00 17.21
C SER A 338 35.09 -4.56 16.68
N SER A 339 34.56 -5.24 15.63
CA SER A 339 33.30 -4.89 15.00
C SER A 339 32.13 -5.82 15.35
N GLY A 340 32.42 -7.03 15.84
CA GLY A 340 31.40 -8.09 16.00
C GLY A 340 30.95 -8.74 14.70
N TYR A 341 31.49 -8.34 13.55
CA TYR A 341 31.05 -8.83 12.25
C TYR A 341 31.64 -10.19 11.89
N LEU A 342 30.83 -11.00 11.18
CA LEU A 342 31.32 -12.18 10.49
C LEU A 342 32.18 -11.70 9.29
N THR A 343 33.48 -11.86 9.38
CA THR A 343 34.42 -11.32 8.37
C THR A 343 34.83 -12.36 7.34
N SER A 344 34.73 -13.65 7.67
CA SER A 344 35.00 -14.74 6.76
C SER A 344 34.17 -15.97 7.10
N CYS A 345 33.65 -16.62 6.04
CA CYS A 345 33.04 -17.95 6.13
C CYS A 345 33.52 -18.77 4.94
N SER A 346 34.04 -19.97 5.20
CA SER A 346 34.47 -20.88 4.14
C SER A 346 34.12 -22.33 4.46
N LEU A 347 33.84 -23.11 3.42
CA LEU A 347 33.60 -24.55 3.47
C LEU A 347 34.46 -25.21 2.41
N ASP A 348 35.19 -26.28 2.79
CA ASP A 348 36.12 -27.01 1.89
C ASP A 348 37.11 -26.09 1.18
N GLY A 349 37.56 -25.03 1.85
CA GLY A 349 38.43 -24.01 1.28
C GLY A 349 37.79 -22.98 0.38
N CYS A 350 36.50 -23.15 0.02
CA CYS A 350 35.76 -22.22 -0.81
C CYS A 350 35.12 -21.13 0.07
N PRO A 351 35.33 -19.82 -0.25
CA PRO A 351 34.63 -18.74 0.44
C PRO A 351 33.11 -18.83 0.23
N ALA A 352 32.34 -18.73 1.31
CA ALA A 352 30.88 -18.62 1.27
C ALA A 352 30.38 -17.17 1.30
N ILE A 353 31.26 -16.21 1.65
CA ILE A 353 30.99 -14.78 1.64
C ILE A 353 32.14 -14.03 0.99
N CYS A 354 31.85 -12.95 0.26
CA CYS A 354 32.85 -12.14 -0.44
C CYS A 354 33.43 -11.01 0.44
N GLY A 355 32.83 -10.74 1.59
CA GLY A 355 33.23 -9.69 2.53
C GLY A 355 32.49 -9.80 3.85
N PRO A 356 32.75 -8.90 4.81
CA PRO A 356 32.09 -8.92 6.11
C PRO A 356 30.57 -8.79 5.99
N LEU A 357 29.83 -9.63 6.74
CA LEU A 357 28.40 -9.44 6.92
C LEU A 357 28.18 -8.30 7.93
N LYS A 358 27.68 -7.18 7.44
CA LYS A 358 27.32 -6.01 8.23
C LYS A 358 25.80 -5.93 8.35
N PRO A 359 25.26 -5.55 9.51
CA PRO A 359 23.86 -5.13 9.58
C PRO A 359 23.63 -3.97 8.60
N ASP A 360 22.57 -4.05 7.83
CA ASP A 360 22.15 -2.99 6.92
C ASP A 360 20.68 -2.64 7.24
N PHE A 361 20.48 -1.45 7.79
CA PHE A 361 19.15 -0.91 8.11
C PHE A 361 18.76 0.24 7.17
N TRP A 362 19.54 0.44 6.11
CA TRP A 362 19.28 1.47 5.12
C TRP A 362 18.61 0.89 3.88
N ARG A 363 17.73 1.67 3.26
CA ARG A 363 17.18 1.43 1.95
C ARG A 363 17.32 2.66 1.06
N ALA A 364 17.23 2.48 -0.25
CA ALA A 364 17.18 3.60 -1.17
C ALA A 364 15.95 4.49 -0.84
N ALA A 365 16.21 5.78 -0.67
CA ALA A 365 15.17 6.75 -0.34
C ALA A 365 14.21 6.94 -1.52
N THR A 366 12.91 6.95 -1.22
CA THR A 366 11.87 7.36 -2.17
C THR A 366 11.84 8.88 -2.32
N ASP A 367 11.08 9.39 -3.30
CA ASP A 367 10.89 10.83 -3.43
C ASP A 367 10.18 11.44 -2.22
N ASN A 368 9.22 10.72 -1.62
CA ASN A 368 8.56 11.16 -0.38
C ASN A 368 9.51 11.17 0.82
N ASP A 369 10.45 10.23 0.91
CA ASP A 369 11.49 10.27 1.95
C ASP A 369 12.34 11.53 1.85
N ARG A 370 12.76 11.91 0.64
CA ARG A 370 13.66 13.03 0.39
C ARG A 370 12.98 14.39 0.54
N ARG A 371 11.80 14.55 -0.02
CA ARG A 371 11.09 15.82 -0.09
C ARG A 371 10.08 16.03 1.03
N GLY A 372 9.43 14.95 1.49
CA GLY A 372 8.47 15.01 2.59
C GLY A 372 9.16 14.95 3.95
N TRP A 373 9.44 13.76 4.41
CA TRP A 373 9.94 13.50 5.78
C TRP A 373 11.44 13.72 5.98
N LYS A 374 12.20 13.91 4.90
CA LYS A 374 13.68 14.00 4.91
C LYS A 374 14.34 12.81 5.61
N THR A 375 13.72 11.63 5.45
CA THR A 375 14.13 10.39 6.12
C THR A 375 15.55 9.98 5.70
N ASP A 376 15.94 10.28 4.47
CA ASP A 376 17.28 10.06 3.95
C ASP A 376 18.37 10.81 4.73
N VAL A 377 18.05 11.97 5.29
CA VAL A 377 18.94 12.76 6.17
C VAL A 377 18.85 12.28 7.61
N LEU A 378 17.61 12.06 8.11
CA LEU A 378 17.39 11.65 9.49
C LEU A 378 17.99 10.28 9.82
N LEU A 379 18.00 9.37 8.84
CA LEU A 379 18.52 8.00 8.98
C LEU A 379 19.91 7.82 8.38
N ASP A 380 20.63 8.90 8.06
CA ASP A 380 21.97 8.83 7.44
C ASP A 380 23.01 8.09 8.30
N PHE A 381 22.82 8.08 9.62
CA PHE A 381 23.67 7.33 10.55
C PHE A 381 23.60 5.80 10.38
N TRP A 382 22.65 5.28 9.59
CA TRP A 382 22.54 3.85 9.25
C TRP A 382 23.29 3.47 7.96
N LYS A 383 23.83 4.42 7.21
CA LYS A 383 24.60 4.16 5.98
C LYS A 383 26.01 3.56 6.28
#